data_f2766060f3f2aa7990cbba748f2dc242
#
_entry.id   f2766060f3f2aa7990cbba748f2dc242
#
_cell.length_a   1.000
_cell.length_b   1.000
_cell.length_c   1.000
_cell.angle_alpha   90.00
_cell.angle_beta   90.00
_cell.angle_gamma   90.00
#
_symmetry.space_group_name_H-M   'P 1'
#
loop_
_entity.id
_entity.type
_entity.pdbx_description
1 polymer ?
#
loop_
_entity_poly.entity_id
_entity_poly.type
_entity_poly.pdbx_seq_one_letter_code
_entity_poly.pdbx_strand_id
1 'polypeptide(L)'
;MYKKVISIVVVLAIVFTGGYLTAKQLVPDSKNVSGAPRYATKAVERGDIVQGVNITGQLNGNWGGSIGAPKPDGAVDSIDYVIEEIFVKPNQMVKKGDNLIRLSSSNLGDKLEEMSNTIQTKQEEIAEKNKDVKSRMDTLESLLNRKIGDINQINPYDGIVFSAPIRGRLTELNVEEGERLEGINIATIVDDSKVKIPFKVNTYEYPNIQVGQKVLIRYGREVKNPLSGTTEVQVAFDGFYTGTVKKISSNAVPNSDGLTYVHNGIIEADNPGLVQPGMVAFIYTEHEGMPATPFIYNSKVDSFVNEKKVSYSRGVGSDANIVATEVYVSSNEFVEEGEIIARIAGKDVAENIKNDVDAIKKLYEDISKINKEIEEIYKKIDKVSNLTTKFMVTSPSDGMVSYLMYNVGDVITGVTDGSDRWSIQLIDMYNTDEMFVNTTVSDLDVLYIRQDAMVTVTVDALPGEEFEGTVMGMDQYTDRDGKTVYNVQIRVEGREGLRPGMNTNCFVNSGESTGTLLIPIEAVFEENGKQKVEVMNEAGEVEVVEIEAGLMNDKYVEVLSGLEEGQQVVTGSTKDLMPSQKVPENDSLLPGTN
;
A
#
# COMPACT_ATOMS: atom_id res chain seq x y z
N MET A 1 -49.95 -7.57 -79.77
CA MET A 1 -49.33 -6.43 -79.03
C MET A 1 -49.42 -5.10 -79.76
N TYR A 2 -49.46 -5.03 -81.09
CA TYR A 2 -49.45 -3.78 -81.86
C TYR A 2 -50.75 -2.92 -81.74
N LYS A 3 -51.93 -3.51 -81.56
CA LYS A 3 -53.16 -2.74 -81.43
C LYS A 3 -53.31 -1.92 -80.14
N LYS A 4 -52.63 -2.30 -79.01
CA LYS A 4 -52.66 -1.54 -77.76
C LYS A 4 -51.66 -0.34 -77.75
N VAL A 5 -50.57 -0.42 -78.49
CA VAL A 5 -49.60 0.68 -78.64
C VAL A 5 -50.20 1.80 -79.51
N ILE A 6 -50.85 1.47 -80.59
CA ILE A 6 -51.51 2.46 -81.48
C ILE A 6 -52.65 3.21 -80.73
N SER A 7 -53.39 2.56 -79.86
CA SER A 7 -54.44 3.22 -79.04
C SER A 7 -53.81 4.24 -78.06
N ILE A 8 -52.69 3.95 -77.45
CA ILE A 8 -51.98 4.86 -76.50
C ILE A 8 -51.39 6.08 -77.19
N VAL A 9 -50.83 5.90 -78.37
CA VAL A 9 -50.30 7.00 -79.18
C VAL A 9 -51.38 7.95 -79.69
N VAL A 10 -52.54 7.43 -80.07
CA VAL A 10 -53.69 8.24 -80.49
C VAL A 10 -54.28 9.04 -79.33
N VAL A 11 -54.39 8.45 -78.16
CA VAL A 11 -54.86 9.15 -76.95
C VAL A 11 -53.87 10.24 -76.48
N LEU A 12 -52.58 9.99 -76.53
CA LEU A 12 -51.60 11.01 -76.26
C LEU A 12 -51.57 12.16 -77.25
N ALA A 13 -51.81 11.88 -78.58
CA ALA A 13 -51.92 12.91 -79.59
C ALA A 13 -53.12 13.80 -79.40
N ILE A 14 -54.26 13.23 -78.97
CA ILE A 14 -55.51 13.99 -78.70
C ILE A 14 -55.34 14.85 -77.42
N VAL A 15 -54.67 14.36 -76.40
CA VAL A 15 -54.43 15.12 -75.19
C VAL A 15 -53.41 16.26 -75.40
N PHE A 16 -52.39 16.03 -76.25
CA PHE A 16 -51.43 17.07 -76.61
C PHE A 16 -52.05 18.14 -77.54
N THR A 17 -52.87 17.78 -78.50
CA THR A 17 -53.53 18.76 -79.37
C THR A 17 -54.66 19.51 -78.64
N GLY A 18 -55.37 18.84 -77.72
CA GLY A 18 -56.36 19.48 -76.86
C GLY A 18 -55.75 20.45 -75.87
N GLY A 19 -54.64 20.04 -75.23
CA GLY A 19 -53.87 20.90 -74.33
C GLY A 19 -53.23 22.11 -74.99
N TYR A 20 -52.70 21.94 -76.24
CA TYR A 20 -52.14 23.04 -77.00
C TYR A 20 -53.19 24.07 -77.44
N LEU A 21 -54.42 23.66 -77.86
CA LEU A 21 -55.51 24.55 -78.23
C LEU A 21 -56.12 25.32 -77.05
N THR A 22 -56.18 24.67 -75.85
CA THR A 22 -56.64 25.36 -74.65
C THR A 22 -55.57 26.29 -74.07
N ALA A 23 -54.31 25.96 -74.17
CA ALA A 23 -53.21 26.86 -73.74
C ALA A 23 -53.17 28.11 -74.64
N LYS A 24 -53.46 28.02 -75.92
CA LYS A 24 -53.48 29.15 -76.84
C LYS A 24 -54.69 30.11 -76.66
N GLN A 25 -55.78 29.68 -75.99
CA GLN A 25 -56.88 30.55 -75.62
C GLN A 25 -56.75 31.19 -74.25
N LEU A 26 -55.79 30.72 -73.41
CA LEU A 26 -55.56 31.21 -72.07
C LEU A 26 -54.33 32.17 -71.93
N VAL A 27 -53.63 32.42 -73.01
CA VAL A 27 -52.60 33.46 -73.03
C VAL A 27 -53.22 34.74 -73.55
N PRO A 28 -53.53 35.73 -72.80
CA PRO A 28 -54.01 37.01 -73.30
C PRO A 28 -52.81 37.66 -74.05
N ASP A 29 -53.15 38.15 -75.32
CA ASP A 29 -52.20 39.00 -76.05
C ASP A 29 -51.76 40.15 -75.15
N SER A 30 -50.49 40.17 -74.89
CA SER A 30 -49.85 41.28 -74.17
C SER A 30 -49.92 42.52 -75.12
N LYS A 31 -50.99 43.25 -75.10
CA LYS A 31 -50.98 44.62 -75.55
C LYS A 31 -50.17 45.41 -74.60
N ASN A 32 -49.08 46.03 -75.07
CA ASN A 32 -48.33 47.05 -74.40
C ASN A 32 -49.23 48.04 -73.68
N VAL A 33 -49.39 47.83 -72.38
CA VAL A 33 -49.94 48.86 -71.51
C VAL A 33 -48.67 49.49 -70.86
N SER A 34 -48.29 50.64 -71.37
CA SER A 34 -47.39 51.53 -70.68
C SER A 34 -48.11 52.01 -69.41
N GLY A 35 -48.12 51.17 -68.36
CA GLY A 35 -48.56 51.55 -67.06
C GLY A 35 -47.34 51.99 -66.22
N ALA A 36 -47.55 52.95 -65.38
CA ALA A 36 -46.53 53.35 -64.39
C ALA A 36 -45.98 52.13 -63.64
N PRO A 37 -44.69 52.12 -63.29
CA PRO A 37 -44.13 51.01 -62.59
C PRO A 37 -44.91 50.72 -61.29
N ARG A 38 -45.15 49.44 -61.05
CA ARG A 38 -45.81 49.00 -59.80
C ARG A 38 -44.71 48.60 -58.84
N TYR A 39 -44.75 49.16 -57.67
CA TYR A 39 -43.81 48.90 -56.58
C TYR A 39 -44.50 47.98 -55.57
N ALA A 40 -43.79 46.96 -55.08
CA ALA A 40 -44.14 46.24 -53.90
C ALA A 40 -43.52 46.96 -52.70
N THR A 41 -44.35 47.29 -51.71
CA THR A 41 -43.86 47.99 -50.52
C THR A 41 -44.19 47.22 -49.27
N LYS A 42 -43.40 47.44 -48.24
CA LYS A 42 -43.63 46.97 -46.87
C LYS A 42 -43.45 48.11 -45.91
N ALA A 43 -44.30 48.19 -44.90
CA ALA A 43 -44.19 49.23 -43.87
C ALA A 43 -42.96 48.96 -42.98
N VAL A 44 -42.33 50.02 -42.56
CA VAL A 44 -41.34 50.01 -41.48
C VAL A 44 -42.06 49.73 -40.17
N GLU A 45 -41.75 48.61 -39.52
CA GLU A 45 -42.43 48.17 -38.31
C GLU A 45 -41.41 48.08 -37.15
N ARG A 46 -41.90 48.26 -35.90
CA ARG A 46 -41.10 47.96 -34.76
C ARG A 46 -41.16 46.48 -34.44
N GLY A 47 -39.98 45.92 -34.14
CA GLY A 47 -39.88 44.55 -33.75
C GLY A 47 -38.54 44.25 -33.12
N ASP A 48 -38.36 42.98 -32.78
CA ASP A 48 -37.10 42.48 -32.22
C ASP A 48 -36.32 41.79 -33.35
N ILE A 49 -35.03 42.00 -33.38
CA ILE A 49 -34.11 41.36 -34.31
C ILE A 49 -32.97 40.70 -33.54
N VAL A 50 -32.69 39.46 -33.91
CA VAL A 50 -31.54 38.74 -33.46
C VAL A 50 -30.67 38.41 -34.67
N GLN A 51 -29.41 38.79 -34.57
CA GLN A 51 -28.37 38.41 -35.53
C GLN A 51 -27.58 37.22 -34.96
N GLY A 52 -27.32 36.24 -35.78
CA GLY A 52 -26.54 35.08 -35.36
C GLY A 52 -26.15 34.16 -36.50
N VAL A 53 -25.37 33.18 -36.16
CA VAL A 53 -24.86 32.18 -37.09
C VAL A 53 -25.40 30.80 -36.71
N ASN A 54 -25.93 30.08 -37.72
CA ASN A 54 -26.29 28.69 -37.58
C ASN A 54 -25.11 27.80 -37.89
N ILE A 55 -24.73 27.01 -36.93
CA ILE A 55 -23.64 26.05 -37.07
C ILE A 55 -24.10 24.66 -36.63
N THR A 56 -23.55 23.64 -37.23
CA THR A 56 -23.88 22.25 -36.93
C THR A 56 -22.67 21.56 -36.30
N GLY A 57 -22.93 20.70 -35.36
CA GLY A 57 -21.85 19.95 -34.69
C GLY A 57 -22.33 18.66 -34.08
N GLN A 58 -21.45 18.00 -33.38
CA GLN A 58 -21.80 16.85 -32.59
C GLN A 58 -21.59 17.14 -31.10
N LEU A 59 -22.53 16.72 -30.31
CA LEU A 59 -22.47 16.78 -28.87
C LEU A 59 -21.45 15.76 -28.36
N ASN A 60 -20.46 16.18 -27.63
CA ASN A 60 -19.46 15.34 -27.03
C ASN A 60 -19.54 15.48 -25.52
N GLY A 61 -19.42 14.36 -24.80
CA GLY A 61 -19.24 14.42 -23.36
C GLY A 61 -17.87 15.01 -23.02
N ASN A 62 -17.79 15.69 -21.90
CA ASN A 62 -16.48 15.98 -21.33
C ASN A 62 -15.81 14.65 -21.01
N TRP A 63 -14.53 14.51 -21.42
CA TRP A 63 -13.82 13.30 -21.06
C TRP A 63 -13.70 13.21 -19.53
N GLY A 64 -14.54 12.37 -18.92
CA GLY A 64 -14.60 12.14 -17.48
C GLY A 64 -13.39 11.38 -16.95
N GLY A 65 -12.53 10.98 -17.85
CA GLY A 65 -11.30 10.28 -17.56
C GLY A 65 -11.41 8.76 -17.68
N SER A 66 -10.27 8.09 -17.55
CA SER A 66 -10.23 6.64 -17.43
C SER A 66 -10.12 6.23 -15.98
N ILE A 67 -10.89 5.22 -15.62
CA ILE A 67 -10.85 4.56 -14.33
C ILE A 67 -9.88 3.38 -14.46
N GLY A 68 -8.86 3.36 -13.62
CA GLY A 68 -7.83 2.32 -13.64
C GLY A 68 -7.95 1.36 -12.47
N ALA A 69 -7.22 0.25 -12.56
CA ALA A 69 -7.03 -0.65 -11.44
C ALA A 69 -6.32 0.06 -10.28
N PRO A 70 -6.66 -0.24 -9.03
CA PRO A 70 -6.02 0.38 -7.87
C PRO A 70 -4.51 0.11 -7.86
N LYS A 71 -3.72 1.11 -7.54
CA LYS A 71 -2.28 0.96 -7.32
C LYS A 71 -2.02 0.45 -5.90
N PRO A 72 -0.93 -0.31 -5.68
CA PRO A 72 -0.65 -0.92 -4.37
C PRO A 72 -0.34 0.08 -3.25
N ASP A 73 0.04 1.32 -3.54
CA ASP A 73 0.33 2.39 -2.54
C ASP A 73 1.35 1.95 -1.48
N GLY A 74 2.40 1.25 -1.92
CA GLY A 74 3.44 0.69 -1.07
C GLY A 74 2.98 -0.46 -0.16
N ALA A 75 1.81 -1.05 -0.42
CA ALA A 75 1.35 -2.25 0.28
C ALA A 75 2.16 -3.48 -0.12
N VAL A 76 2.34 -3.64 -1.43
CA VAL A 76 3.16 -4.67 -2.07
C VAL A 76 3.91 -4.07 -3.26
N ASP A 77 4.99 -4.72 -3.71
CA ASP A 77 5.79 -4.23 -4.83
C ASP A 77 4.99 -4.27 -6.15
N SER A 78 4.19 -5.29 -6.34
CA SER A 78 3.30 -5.44 -7.48
C SER A 78 2.09 -6.29 -7.13
N ILE A 79 0.98 -6.05 -7.84
CA ILE A 79 -0.24 -6.84 -7.71
C ILE A 79 -0.76 -7.26 -9.08
N ASP A 80 -1.29 -8.48 -9.16
CA ASP A 80 -1.97 -9.01 -10.34
C ASP A 80 -3.46 -9.04 -10.07
N TYR A 81 -4.25 -8.37 -10.93
CA TYR A 81 -5.68 -8.33 -10.83
C TYR A 81 -6.34 -9.30 -11.81
N VAL A 82 -7.42 -9.91 -11.37
CA VAL A 82 -8.34 -10.68 -12.21
C VAL A 82 -9.69 -9.96 -12.23
N ILE A 83 -10.25 -9.80 -13.40
CA ILE A 83 -11.60 -9.24 -13.58
C ILE A 83 -12.61 -10.32 -13.20
N GLU A 84 -13.23 -10.22 -12.04
CA GLU A 84 -14.22 -11.20 -11.58
C GLU A 84 -15.60 -10.95 -12.17
N GLU A 85 -16.03 -9.69 -12.17
CA GLU A 85 -17.38 -9.33 -12.61
C GLU A 85 -17.40 -7.91 -13.17
N ILE A 86 -18.16 -7.70 -14.22
CA ILE A 86 -18.40 -6.40 -14.83
C ILE A 86 -19.90 -6.11 -14.71
N PHE A 87 -20.26 -5.03 -14.00
CA PHE A 87 -21.65 -4.66 -13.70
C PHE A 87 -22.26 -3.74 -14.74
N VAL A 88 -21.47 -3.21 -15.66
CA VAL A 88 -21.87 -2.18 -16.62
C VAL A 88 -21.60 -2.61 -18.05
N LYS A 89 -22.26 -1.95 -19.00
CA LYS A 89 -22.08 -2.16 -20.45
C LYS A 89 -21.65 -0.86 -21.10
N PRO A 90 -20.98 -0.91 -22.26
CA PRO A 90 -20.73 0.28 -23.07
C PRO A 90 -22.04 1.04 -23.34
N ASN A 91 -21.97 2.36 -23.33
CA ASN A 91 -23.09 3.31 -23.48
C ASN A 91 -24.15 3.28 -22.35
N GLN A 92 -23.85 2.67 -21.22
CA GLN A 92 -24.70 2.70 -20.02
C GLN A 92 -24.41 3.95 -19.20
N MET A 93 -25.49 4.64 -18.78
CA MET A 93 -25.42 5.72 -17.80
C MET A 93 -25.22 5.14 -16.42
N VAL A 94 -24.32 5.75 -15.65
CA VAL A 94 -23.99 5.39 -14.28
C VAL A 94 -23.95 6.63 -13.40
N LYS A 95 -24.25 6.46 -12.13
CA LYS A 95 -24.17 7.52 -11.11
C LYS A 95 -22.91 7.35 -10.27
N LYS A 96 -22.49 8.43 -9.67
CA LYS A 96 -21.40 8.41 -8.70
C LYS A 96 -21.65 7.37 -7.61
N GLY A 97 -20.70 6.47 -7.43
CA GLY A 97 -20.75 5.38 -6.46
C GLY A 97 -21.33 4.07 -7.01
N ASP A 98 -21.87 4.03 -8.25
CA ASP A 98 -22.31 2.79 -8.86
C ASP A 98 -21.14 1.82 -9.04
N ASN A 99 -21.39 0.53 -8.80
CA ASN A 99 -20.41 -0.52 -9.00
C ASN A 99 -20.16 -0.73 -10.51
N LEU A 100 -18.90 -0.70 -10.89
CA LEU A 100 -18.48 -0.85 -12.29
C LEU A 100 -17.84 -2.21 -12.56
N ILE A 101 -16.80 -2.55 -11.79
CA ILE A 101 -16.03 -3.79 -11.93
C ILE A 101 -15.68 -4.31 -10.55
N ARG A 102 -15.78 -5.64 -10.37
CA ARG A 102 -15.19 -6.34 -9.23
C ARG A 102 -13.89 -6.98 -9.66
N LEU A 103 -12.84 -6.67 -8.92
CA LEU A 103 -11.52 -7.23 -9.06
C LEU A 103 -11.26 -8.27 -7.97
N SER A 104 -10.42 -9.24 -8.24
CA SER A 104 -9.70 -10.03 -7.26
C SER A 104 -8.21 -9.97 -7.54
N SER A 105 -7.41 -10.61 -6.71
CA SER A 105 -5.97 -10.69 -6.95
C SER A 105 -5.53 -12.14 -6.91
N SER A 106 -4.73 -12.54 -7.88
CA SER A 106 -4.17 -13.89 -7.96
C SER A 106 -2.92 -14.09 -7.11
N ASN A 107 -2.20 -13.01 -6.76
CA ASN A 107 -0.92 -13.09 -6.06
C ASN A 107 -0.91 -12.45 -4.66
N LEU A 108 -1.98 -11.78 -4.26
CA LEU A 108 -2.02 -11.06 -2.98
C LEU A 108 -2.02 -12.01 -1.77
N GLY A 109 -2.65 -13.19 -1.91
CA GLY A 109 -2.64 -14.23 -0.89
C GLY A 109 -1.22 -14.69 -0.56
N ASP A 110 -0.44 -15.03 -1.58
CA ASP A 110 0.95 -15.45 -1.44
C ASP A 110 1.82 -14.36 -0.81
N LYS A 111 1.60 -13.10 -1.19
CA LYS A 111 2.29 -11.95 -0.61
C LYS A 111 1.99 -11.76 0.88
N LEU A 112 0.74 -11.94 1.28
CA LEU A 112 0.33 -11.88 2.69
C LEU A 112 0.94 -13.04 3.49
N GLU A 113 0.97 -14.24 2.91
CA GLU A 113 1.62 -15.40 3.53
C GLU A 113 3.13 -15.17 3.70
N GLU A 114 3.81 -14.63 2.70
CA GLU A 114 5.23 -14.24 2.77
C GLU A 114 5.48 -13.22 3.89
N MET A 115 4.65 -12.20 4.01
CA MET A 115 4.73 -11.21 5.09
C MET A 115 4.52 -11.85 6.47
N SER A 116 3.53 -12.75 6.59
CA SER A 116 3.25 -13.47 7.84
C SER A 116 4.42 -14.37 8.25
N ASN A 117 4.98 -15.13 7.31
CA ASN A 117 6.14 -15.98 7.54
C ASN A 117 7.38 -15.16 7.94
N THR A 118 7.55 -13.99 7.33
CA THR A 118 8.63 -13.07 7.69
C THR A 118 8.46 -12.55 9.13
N ILE A 119 7.25 -12.18 9.54
CA ILE A 119 6.96 -11.78 10.93
C ILE A 119 7.30 -12.93 11.89
N GLN A 120 6.85 -14.14 11.58
CA GLN A 120 7.13 -15.31 12.42
C GLN A 120 8.64 -15.53 12.59
N THR A 121 9.39 -15.54 11.49
CA THR A 121 10.85 -15.71 11.52
C THR A 121 11.53 -14.65 12.39
N LYS A 122 11.10 -13.38 12.25
CA LYS A 122 11.62 -12.27 13.07
C LYS A 122 11.25 -12.40 14.56
N GLN A 123 10.06 -12.91 14.85
CA GLN A 123 9.66 -13.20 16.24
C GLN A 123 10.48 -14.33 16.86
N GLU A 124 10.81 -15.37 16.09
CA GLU A 124 11.71 -16.43 16.51
C GLU A 124 13.12 -15.90 16.78
N GLU A 125 13.64 -15.02 15.93
CA GLU A 125 14.93 -14.33 16.14
C GLU A 125 14.92 -13.49 17.44
N ILE A 126 13.85 -12.76 17.72
CA ILE A 126 13.68 -12.02 18.97
C ILE A 126 13.69 -12.96 20.18
N ALA A 127 13.00 -14.11 20.07
CA ALA A 127 12.96 -15.09 21.15
C ALA A 127 14.34 -15.67 21.45
N GLU A 128 15.15 -15.95 20.43
CA GLU A 128 16.53 -16.40 20.59
C GLU A 128 17.40 -15.33 21.24
N LYS A 129 17.35 -14.08 20.76
CA LYS A 129 18.08 -12.96 21.36
C LYS A 129 17.66 -12.70 22.81
N ASN A 130 16.37 -12.82 23.14
CA ASN A 130 15.89 -12.70 24.52
C ASN A 130 16.42 -13.82 25.41
N LYS A 131 16.57 -15.03 24.89
CA LYS A 131 17.21 -16.14 25.61
C LYS A 131 18.67 -15.84 25.90
N ASP A 132 19.38 -15.26 24.94
CA ASP A 132 20.77 -14.83 25.10
C ASP A 132 20.88 -13.71 26.15
N VAL A 133 20.02 -12.69 26.08
CA VAL A 133 19.94 -11.62 27.07
C VAL A 133 19.75 -12.21 28.46
N LYS A 134 18.78 -13.12 28.62
CA LYS A 134 18.52 -13.75 29.90
C LYS A 134 19.74 -14.53 30.43
N SER A 135 20.37 -15.35 29.59
CA SER A 135 21.55 -16.12 29.97
C SER A 135 22.72 -15.22 30.42
N ARG A 136 22.94 -14.12 29.70
CA ARG A 136 24.00 -13.15 30.07
C ARG A 136 23.63 -12.37 31.31
N MET A 137 22.39 -11.99 31.49
CA MET A 137 21.88 -11.34 32.71
C MET A 137 22.01 -12.26 33.92
N ASP A 138 21.58 -13.52 33.82
CA ASP A 138 21.71 -14.50 34.90
C ASP A 138 23.21 -14.70 35.30
N THR A 139 24.09 -14.74 34.31
CA THR A 139 25.55 -14.81 34.57
C THR A 139 26.06 -13.55 35.29
N LEU A 140 25.64 -12.38 34.82
CA LEU A 140 26.08 -11.11 35.42
C LEU A 140 25.51 -10.90 36.83
N GLU A 141 24.24 -11.27 37.05
CA GLU A 141 23.61 -11.28 38.38
C GLU A 141 24.35 -12.21 39.37
N SER A 142 24.74 -13.38 38.86
CA SER A 142 25.55 -14.33 39.66
C SER A 142 26.92 -13.76 40.01
N LEU A 143 27.62 -13.13 39.05
CA LEU A 143 28.91 -12.51 39.26
C LEU A 143 28.86 -11.30 40.21
N LEU A 144 27.82 -10.52 40.15
CA LEU A 144 27.62 -9.35 41.01
C LEU A 144 26.93 -9.67 42.33
N ASN A 145 26.47 -10.92 42.49
CA ASN A 145 25.70 -11.41 43.64
C ASN A 145 24.53 -10.48 43.99
N ARG A 146 23.82 -9.98 42.96
CA ARG A 146 22.65 -9.12 43.12
C ARG A 146 21.73 -9.22 41.89
N LYS A 147 20.46 -8.98 42.11
CA LYS A 147 19.51 -8.84 41.02
C LYS A 147 19.71 -7.52 40.27
N ILE A 148 19.60 -7.57 38.93
CA ILE A 148 19.80 -6.44 38.04
C ILE A 148 18.43 -6.04 37.48
N GLY A 149 17.92 -4.90 37.97
CA GLY A 149 16.66 -4.34 37.42
C GLY A 149 16.89 -3.53 36.15
N ASP A 150 17.99 -2.82 36.06
CA ASP A 150 18.36 -2.01 34.91
C ASP A 150 19.87 -2.16 34.61
N ILE A 151 20.19 -2.64 33.42
CA ILE A 151 21.56 -2.86 32.94
C ILE A 151 22.38 -1.57 32.93
N ASN A 152 21.75 -0.40 32.84
CA ASN A 152 22.43 0.89 32.82
C ASN A 152 22.93 1.33 34.21
N GLN A 153 22.42 0.70 35.27
CA GLN A 153 22.83 1.02 36.65
C GLN A 153 24.03 0.20 37.15
N ILE A 154 24.56 -0.65 36.28
CA ILE A 154 25.74 -1.44 36.64
C ILE A 154 26.99 -0.57 36.56
N ASN A 155 27.70 -0.47 37.70
CA ASN A 155 29.01 0.11 37.72
C ASN A 155 30.04 -1.02 37.57
N PRO A 156 30.83 -1.08 36.50
CA PRO A 156 31.83 -2.13 36.29
C PRO A 156 32.90 -2.21 37.38
N TYR A 157 33.11 -1.14 38.11
CA TYR A 157 34.11 -1.08 39.17
C TYR A 157 33.62 -1.64 40.51
N ASP A 158 32.36 -2.03 40.65
CA ASP A 158 31.85 -2.66 41.87
C ASP A 158 32.49 -4.03 42.16
N GLY A 159 33.15 -4.61 41.15
CA GLY A 159 33.84 -5.90 41.28
C GLY A 159 32.89 -7.08 41.19
N ILE A 160 33.44 -8.27 41.40
CA ILE A 160 32.71 -9.56 41.38
C ILE A 160 32.68 -10.12 42.79
N VAL A 161 31.54 -10.60 43.22
CA VAL A 161 31.32 -11.20 44.54
C VAL A 161 31.16 -12.70 44.39
N PHE A 162 31.95 -13.45 45.13
CA PHE A 162 31.86 -14.89 45.22
C PHE A 162 31.16 -15.30 46.48
N SER A 163 30.18 -16.17 46.35
CA SER A 163 29.44 -16.77 47.46
C SER A 163 29.58 -18.29 47.45
N ALA A 164 29.34 -18.89 48.58
CA ALA A 164 29.38 -20.34 48.75
C ALA A 164 28.22 -21.00 47.96
N PRO A 165 28.50 -21.87 46.97
CA PRO A 165 27.49 -22.55 46.18
C PRO A 165 26.78 -23.69 46.92
N ILE A 166 27.35 -24.14 48.04
CA ILE A 166 26.81 -25.14 48.97
C ILE A 166 27.21 -24.77 50.39
N ARG A 167 26.45 -25.23 51.37
CA ARG A 167 26.90 -25.22 52.77
C ARG A 167 28.03 -26.22 52.96
N GLY A 168 29.02 -25.87 53.75
CA GLY A 168 30.14 -26.79 53.99
C GLY A 168 31.34 -26.13 54.62
N ARG A 169 32.44 -26.88 54.67
CA ARG A 169 33.72 -26.40 55.21
C ARG A 169 34.63 -25.94 54.08
N LEU A 170 35.20 -24.79 54.26
CA LEU A 170 36.22 -24.23 53.36
C LEU A 170 37.55 -24.99 53.52
N THR A 171 37.87 -25.85 52.57
CA THR A 171 39.11 -26.67 52.65
C THR A 171 40.28 -25.99 51.99
N GLU A 172 40.04 -25.13 51.03
CA GLU A 172 41.05 -24.31 50.38
C GLU A 172 40.53 -22.88 50.22
N LEU A 173 41.36 -21.90 50.55
CA LEU A 173 41.12 -20.47 50.28
C LEU A 173 42.41 -19.92 49.69
N ASN A 174 42.32 -19.54 48.38
CA ASN A 174 43.50 -19.15 47.59
C ASN A 174 43.48 -17.64 47.29
N VAL A 175 42.88 -16.86 48.14
CA VAL A 175 42.83 -15.40 48.03
C VAL A 175 43.12 -14.75 49.38
N GLU A 176 43.92 -13.69 49.37
CA GLU A 176 44.19 -12.86 50.51
C GLU A 176 43.82 -11.41 50.20
N GLU A 177 43.29 -10.70 51.18
CA GLU A 177 42.83 -9.32 51.00
C GLU A 177 44.01 -8.39 50.63
N GLY A 178 43.82 -7.62 49.56
CA GLY A 178 44.82 -6.72 49.00
C GLY A 178 45.81 -7.38 48.05
N GLU A 179 45.80 -8.70 47.91
CA GLU A 179 46.71 -9.42 47.04
C GLU A 179 46.13 -9.68 45.64
N ARG A 180 47.04 -9.86 44.67
CA ARG A 180 46.64 -10.25 43.29
C ARG A 180 46.21 -11.69 43.25
N LEU A 181 45.21 -11.95 42.42
CA LEU A 181 44.74 -13.30 42.18
C LEU A 181 45.76 -14.08 41.33
N GLU A 182 46.40 -15.08 41.92
CA GLU A 182 47.46 -15.88 41.28
C GLU A 182 46.91 -17.07 40.50
N GLY A 183 45.72 -17.55 40.84
CA GLY A 183 45.12 -18.75 40.27
C GLY A 183 43.65 -18.60 39.95
N ILE A 184 43.11 -19.61 39.23
CA ILE A 184 41.71 -19.65 38.82
C ILE A 184 40.80 -20.02 39.99
N ASN A 185 41.27 -20.86 40.94
CA ASN A 185 40.48 -21.36 42.06
C ASN A 185 40.54 -20.35 43.22
N ILE A 186 39.38 -19.82 43.59
CA ILE A 186 39.23 -18.88 44.73
C ILE A 186 39.13 -19.66 46.03
N ALA A 187 38.25 -20.68 46.06
CA ALA A 187 37.98 -21.49 47.22
C ALA A 187 37.46 -22.88 46.83
N THR A 188 37.69 -23.84 47.73
CA THR A 188 37.10 -25.17 47.65
C THR A 188 36.23 -25.39 48.90
N ILE A 189 34.95 -25.69 48.70
CA ILE A 189 34.00 -25.94 49.77
C ILE A 189 33.55 -27.39 49.70
N VAL A 190 33.54 -28.01 50.83
CA VAL A 190 33.18 -29.43 50.96
C VAL A 190 32.07 -29.58 51.97
N ASP A 191 30.97 -30.23 51.56
CA ASP A 191 29.94 -30.72 52.49
C ASP A 191 30.46 -32.01 53.10
N ASP A 192 31.00 -31.86 54.29
CA ASP A 192 31.57 -32.97 55.06
C ASP A 192 30.53 -33.79 55.85
N SER A 193 29.25 -33.51 55.68
CA SER A 193 28.17 -34.24 56.37
C SER A 193 28.05 -35.70 55.90
N LYS A 194 28.50 -36.00 54.68
CA LYS A 194 28.44 -37.34 54.10
C LYS A 194 29.70 -37.68 53.30
N VAL A 195 30.00 -38.99 53.31
CA VAL A 195 31.16 -39.51 52.57
C VAL A 195 30.73 -40.57 51.55
N LYS A 196 31.50 -40.66 50.46
CA LYS A 196 31.41 -41.71 49.46
C LYS A 196 32.37 -42.80 49.78
N ILE A 197 31.87 -44.04 49.83
CA ILE A 197 32.65 -45.23 50.08
C ILE A 197 32.44 -46.17 48.90
N PRO A 198 33.43 -46.31 48.00
CA PRO A 198 33.40 -47.31 46.97
C PRO A 198 33.52 -48.70 47.60
N PHE A 199 32.74 -49.64 47.10
CA PHE A 199 32.80 -51.00 47.56
C PHE A 199 32.82 -51.95 46.39
N LYS A 200 33.32 -53.16 46.61
CA LYS A 200 33.30 -54.23 45.64
C LYS A 200 32.60 -55.44 46.26
N VAL A 201 31.75 -56.07 45.46
CA VAL A 201 31.03 -57.27 45.86
C VAL A 201 31.24 -58.34 44.82
N ASN A 202 31.41 -59.57 45.28
CA ASN A 202 31.55 -60.73 44.40
C ASN A 202 30.21 -61.08 43.76
N THR A 203 30.29 -61.87 42.67
CA THR A 203 29.09 -62.23 41.89
C THR A 203 28.05 -63.06 42.69
N TYR A 204 28.47 -63.73 43.78
CA TYR A 204 27.54 -64.53 44.58
C TYR A 204 26.76 -63.67 45.58
N GLU A 205 27.35 -62.60 46.04
CA GLU A 205 26.72 -61.66 46.98
C GLU A 205 25.89 -60.58 46.28
N TYR A 206 26.25 -60.26 45.01
CA TYR A 206 25.61 -59.22 44.22
C TYR A 206 24.08 -59.29 44.19
N PRO A 207 23.42 -60.46 44.08
CA PRO A 207 21.94 -60.52 44.09
C PRO A 207 21.27 -60.10 45.38
N ASN A 208 22.02 -60.06 46.48
CA ASN A 208 21.55 -59.72 47.83
C ASN A 208 21.71 -58.24 48.13
N ILE A 209 22.20 -57.46 47.17
CA ILE A 209 22.47 -56.05 47.38
C ILE A 209 21.60 -55.22 46.43
N GLN A 210 20.91 -54.24 46.97
CA GLN A 210 20.01 -53.39 46.20
C GLN A 210 20.34 -51.92 46.38
N VAL A 211 20.11 -51.13 45.35
CA VAL A 211 20.18 -49.66 45.46
C VAL A 211 19.09 -49.19 46.43
N GLY A 212 19.45 -48.29 47.33
CA GLY A 212 18.57 -47.84 48.44
C GLY A 212 18.71 -48.67 49.71
N GLN A 213 19.41 -49.82 49.70
CA GLN A 213 19.64 -50.65 50.88
C GLN A 213 20.47 -49.90 51.90
N LYS A 214 20.01 -49.94 53.17
CA LYS A 214 20.76 -49.41 54.33
C LYS A 214 21.87 -50.36 54.73
N VAL A 215 22.98 -49.77 55.09
CA VAL A 215 24.18 -50.44 55.62
C VAL A 215 24.66 -49.75 56.86
N LEU A 216 25.36 -50.46 57.73
CA LEU A 216 26.02 -49.92 58.88
C LEU A 216 27.56 -49.92 58.65
N ILE A 217 28.20 -48.80 59.00
CA ILE A 217 29.63 -48.60 58.72
C ILE A 217 30.32 -48.29 60.02
N ARG A 218 31.48 -48.96 60.19
CA ARG A 218 32.41 -48.66 61.28
C ARG A 218 33.70 -48.18 60.66
N TYR A 219 34.12 -47.00 61.07
CA TYR A 219 35.34 -46.36 60.53
C TYR A 219 36.59 -46.77 61.30
N GLY A 220 37.67 -47.03 60.59
CA GLY A 220 38.98 -47.37 61.10
C GLY A 220 40.10 -46.45 60.55
N ARG A 221 41.23 -46.42 61.25
CA ARG A 221 42.42 -45.71 60.83
C ARG A 221 43.53 -46.71 60.66
N GLU A 222 44.26 -46.60 59.56
CA GLU A 222 45.50 -47.35 59.41
C GLU A 222 46.58 -46.75 60.32
N VAL A 223 47.13 -47.54 61.22
CA VAL A 223 48.21 -47.13 62.14
C VAL A 223 49.40 -48.06 61.88
N LYS A 224 50.51 -47.46 61.57
CA LYS A 224 51.78 -48.19 61.40
C LYS A 224 52.35 -48.54 62.76
N ASN A 225 52.48 -49.82 63.02
CA ASN A 225 53.14 -50.26 64.25
C ASN A 225 54.64 -49.92 64.20
N PRO A 226 55.13 -49.05 65.05
CA PRO A 226 56.53 -48.60 65.01
C PRO A 226 57.54 -49.68 65.29
N LEU A 227 57.12 -50.76 65.96
CA LEU A 227 58.02 -51.85 66.32
C LEU A 227 58.15 -52.94 65.28
N SER A 228 57.00 -53.29 64.66
CA SER A 228 56.94 -54.37 63.66
C SER A 228 56.98 -53.85 62.19
N GLY A 229 56.75 -52.57 61.97
CA GLY A 229 56.61 -51.99 60.64
C GLY A 229 55.31 -52.39 59.91
N THR A 230 54.45 -53.20 60.51
CA THR A 230 53.17 -53.62 59.97
C THR A 230 52.13 -52.54 60.12
N THR A 231 51.21 -52.40 59.15
CA THR A 231 50.08 -51.53 59.23
C THR A 231 48.93 -52.29 59.81
N GLU A 232 48.38 -51.81 60.94
CA GLU A 232 47.16 -52.35 61.58
C GLU A 232 46.05 -51.35 61.44
N VAL A 233 44.77 -51.87 61.31
CA VAL A 233 43.66 -51.00 61.28
C VAL A 233 43.01 -50.95 62.68
N GLN A 234 43.06 -49.76 63.27
CA GLN A 234 42.41 -49.51 64.54
C GLN A 234 41.04 -48.83 64.35
N VAL A 235 40.02 -49.19 65.13
CA VAL A 235 38.73 -48.52 65.14
C VAL A 235 38.93 -47.04 65.47
N ALA A 236 38.50 -46.14 64.62
CA ALA A 236 38.69 -44.73 64.76
C ALA A 236 37.62 -44.07 65.64
N PHE A 237 36.38 -44.56 65.58
CA PHE A 237 35.25 -44.03 66.38
C PHE A 237 34.38 -45.15 66.91
N ASP A 238 33.84 -44.97 68.07
CA ASP A 238 32.89 -45.92 68.64
C ASP A 238 31.52 -45.81 67.96
N GLY A 239 30.89 -46.97 67.72
CA GLY A 239 29.59 -47.07 67.12
C GLY A 239 29.56 -47.37 65.63
N PHE A 240 28.37 -47.46 65.11
CA PHE A 240 28.09 -47.68 63.70
C PHE A 240 27.35 -46.48 63.14
N TYR A 241 27.68 -46.14 61.91
CA TYR A 241 27.10 -45.00 61.16
C TYR A 241 26.28 -45.52 60.01
N THR A 242 25.17 -44.85 59.72
CA THR A 242 24.28 -45.28 58.64
C THR A 242 24.82 -44.90 57.29
N GLY A 243 24.77 -45.86 56.38
CA GLY A 243 25.05 -45.63 54.98
C GLY A 243 23.91 -46.18 54.09
N THR A 244 23.88 -45.73 52.87
CA THR A 244 22.90 -46.19 51.88
C THR A 244 23.63 -46.54 50.59
N VAL A 245 23.31 -47.69 50.01
CA VAL A 245 23.84 -48.08 48.69
C VAL A 245 23.19 -47.18 47.64
N LYS A 246 23.97 -46.29 47.04
CA LYS A 246 23.50 -45.36 46.01
C LYS A 246 23.59 -45.89 44.61
N LYS A 247 24.59 -46.69 44.37
CA LYS A 247 24.87 -47.26 43.03
C LYS A 247 25.55 -48.61 43.18
N ILE A 248 25.18 -49.56 42.33
CA ILE A 248 25.90 -50.82 42.09
C ILE A 248 25.84 -51.10 40.60
N SER A 249 26.99 -51.51 40.04
CA SER A 249 27.08 -51.85 38.62
C SER A 249 26.48 -53.24 38.39
N SER A 250 25.64 -53.36 37.38
CA SER A 250 25.14 -54.68 36.90
C SER A 250 26.22 -55.47 36.17
N ASN A 251 27.23 -54.81 35.64
CA ASN A 251 28.33 -55.46 34.93
C ASN A 251 29.45 -55.84 35.93
N ALA A 252 29.78 -57.12 35.96
CA ALA A 252 30.94 -57.61 36.69
C ALA A 252 32.23 -57.24 35.97
N VAL A 253 33.25 -56.81 36.71
CA VAL A 253 34.58 -56.51 36.20
C VAL A 253 35.62 -57.44 36.87
N PRO A 254 36.74 -57.76 36.21
CA PRO A 254 37.80 -58.52 36.84
C PRO A 254 38.33 -57.78 38.07
N ASN A 255 38.51 -58.50 39.15
CA ASN A 255 39.15 -57.93 40.35
C ASN A 255 40.68 -57.82 40.16
N SER A 256 41.33 -57.11 41.05
CA SER A 256 42.79 -56.91 41.02
C SER A 256 43.60 -58.18 41.06
N ASP A 257 43.03 -59.32 41.52
CA ASP A 257 43.65 -60.63 41.53
C ASP A 257 43.63 -61.35 40.15
N GLY A 258 42.86 -60.75 39.18
CA GLY A 258 42.68 -61.32 37.83
C GLY A 258 41.92 -62.62 37.76
N LEU A 259 41.46 -63.18 38.86
CA LEU A 259 40.83 -64.49 38.98
C LEU A 259 39.33 -64.40 39.33
N THR A 260 38.97 -63.36 40.06
CA THR A 260 37.59 -63.17 40.50
C THR A 260 36.90 -62.00 39.80
N TYR A 261 35.58 -62.04 39.70
CA TYR A 261 34.75 -60.96 39.15
C TYR A 261 34.00 -60.28 40.27
N VAL A 262 33.96 -58.97 40.21
CA VAL A 262 33.29 -58.13 41.20
C VAL A 262 32.40 -57.07 40.59
N HIS A 263 31.36 -56.74 41.30
CA HIS A 263 30.48 -55.59 40.96
C HIS A 263 30.95 -54.39 41.81
N ASN A 264 31.20 -53.25 41.17
CA ASN A 264 31.55 -52.00 41.84
C ASN A 264 30.30 -51.26 42.27
N GLY A 265 30.30 -50.78 43.51
CA GLY A 265 29.23 -49.98 44.04
C GLY A 265 29.77 -48.75 44.80
N ILE A 266 28.84 -47.89 45.14
CA ILE A 266 29.09 -46.67 45.94
C ILE A 266 28.05 -46.61 47.06
N ILE A 267 28.54 -46.46 48.27
CA ILE A 267 27.77 -46.17 49.47
C ILE A 267 27.97 -44.70 49.80
N GLU A 268 26.88 -44.05 50.13
CA GLU A 268 26.87 -42.73 50.78
C GLU A 268 26.54 -42.92 52.23
N ALA A 269 27.43 -42.44 53.09
CA ALA A 269 27.34 -42.64 54.51
C ALA A 269 27.42 -41.32 55.29
N ASP A 270 26.73 -41.25 56.39
CA ASP A 270 26.77 -40.11 57.28
C ASP A 270 28.16 -39.97 57.92
N ASN A 271 28.66 -38.75 57.93
CA ASN A 271 29.92 -38.39 58.56
C ASN A 271 29.66 -37.69 59.92
N PRO A 272 30.14 -38.25 61.00
CA PRO A 272 30.02 -37.60 62.32
C PRO A 272 30.91 -36.34 62.50
N GLY A 273 31.53 -35.87 61.39
CA GLY A 273 32.40 -34.69 61.36
C GLY A 273 33.91 -34.97 61.50
N LEU A 274 34.26 -36.26 61.66
CA LEU A 274 35.67 -36.65 61.88
C LEU A 274 36.23 -37.63 60.84
N VAL A 275 35.36 -38.13 59.96
CA VAL A 275 35.74 -39.04 58.88
C VAL A 275 36.41 -38.30 57.75
N GLN A 276 37.55 -38.78 57.34
CA GLN A 276 38.35 -38.17 56.25
C GLN A 276 38.53 -39.16 55.09
N PRO A 277 38.69 -38.70 53.88
CA PRO A 277 39.11 -39.54 52.74
C PRO A 277 40.37 -40.32 53.11
N GLY A 278 40.42 -41.59 52.67
CA GLY A 278 41.51 -42.50 53.00
C GLY A 278 41.29 -43.34 54.27
N MET A 279 40.38 -42.98 55.16
CA MET A 279 40.03 -43.83 56.31
C MET A 279 39.37 -45.15 55.88
N VAL A 280 39.65 -46.21 56.65
CA VAL A 280 39.08 -47.55 56.38
C VAL A 280 37.63 -47.57 56.83
N ALA A 281 36.79 -48.18 56.01
CA ALA A 281 35.37 -48.38 56.28
C ALA A 281 35.06 -49.89 56.30
N PHE A 282 34.60 -50.37 57.45
CA PHE A 282 34.03 -51.70 57.59
C PHE A 282 32.52 -51.63 57.38
N ILE A 283 32.01 -52.31 56.37
CA ILE A 283 30.62 -52.23 55.93
C ILE A 283 29.88 -53.50 56.37
N TYR A 284 28.73 -53.33 56.97
CA TYR A 284 27.85 -54.41 57.47
C TYR A 284 26.43 -54.23 56.89
N THR A 285 25.77 -55.33 56.62
CA THR A 285 24.35 -55.30 56.39
C THR A 285 23.59 -54.93 57.66
N GLU A 286 22.51 -54.26 57.54
CA GLU A 286 21.63 -53.90 58.66
C GLU A 286 20.51 -54.93 58.80
N HIS A 287 20.27 -55.41 60.01
CA HIS A 287 19.10 -56.17 60.39
C HIS A 287 18.58 -55.68 61.70
N GLU A 288 17.32 -55.18 61.73
CA GLU A 288 16.66 -54.64 62.90
C GLU A 288 17.53 -53.56 63.64
N GLY A 289 18.22 -52.72 62.88
CA GLY A 289 19.12 -51.68 63.42
C GLY A 289 20.46 -52.15 63.96
N MET A 290 20.73 -53.46 63.86
CA MET A 290 21.99 -54.06 64.33
C MET A 290 22.86 -54.53 63.18
N PRO A 291 24.19 -54.47 63.31
CA PRO A 291 25.08 -55.01 62.29
C PRO A 291 24.97 -56.51 62.22
N ALA A 292 24.60 -57.00 61.06
CA ALA A 292 24.57 -58.45 60.74
C ALA A 292 25.97 -58.87 60.21
N THR A 293 26.05 -59.81 59.33
CA THR A 293 27.28 -60.34 58.75
C THR A 293 28.15 -59.20 58.16
N PRO A 294 29.44 -59.12 58.39
CA PRO A 294 30.32 -58.23 57.70
C PRO A 294 30.15 -58.47 56.21
N PHE A 295 29.66 -57.42 55.57
CA PHE A 295 29.18 -57.53 54.23
C PHE A 295 30.31 -57.56 53.21
N ILE A 296 31.35 -56.84 53.50
CA ILE A 296 32.51 -56.72 52.63
C ILE A 296 33.66 -56.08 53.39
N TYR A 297 34.70 -56.58 53.13
CA TYR A 297 36.06 -56.24 53.10
C TYR A 297 36.37 -54.74 53.28
N ASN A 298 37.47 -54.46 53.88
CA ASN A 298 37.97 -53.12 54.09
C ASN A 298 37.88 -52.28 52.82
N SER A 299 36.94 -51.37 52.80
CA SER A 299 36.90 -50.32 51.81
C SER A 299 37.49 -49.04 52.42
N LYS A 300 37.86 -48.10 51.58
CA LYS A 300 38.33 -46.79 52.05
C LYS A 300 37.36 -45.70 51.64
N VAL A 301 37.19 -44.76 52.52
CA VAL A 301 36.50 -43.52 52.16
C VAL A 301 37.21 -42.86 51.00
N ASP A 302 36.52 -42.61 49.93
CA ASP A 302 37.07 -42.03 48.70
C ASP A 302 37.06 -40.50 48.74
N SER A 303 35.89 -39.93 48.97
CA SER A 303 35.67 -38.49 48.92
C SER A 303 34.45 -38.09 49.76
N PHE A 304 34.30 -36.83 49.97
CA PHE A 304 33.03 -36.28 50.43
C PHE A 304 31.98 -36.33 49.34
N VAL A 305 30.71 -36.28 49.69
CA VAL A 305 29.62 -36.40 48.70
C VAL A 305 29.54 -35.18 47.81
N ASN A 306 29.66 -34.00 48.39
CA ASN A 306 29.57 -32.73 47.65
C ASN A 306 30.88 -31.94 47.87
N GLU A 307 31.54 -31.66 46.78
CA GLU A 307 32.66 -30.74 46.70
C GLU A 307 32.38 -29.75 45.59
N LYS A 308 32.55 -28.47 45.86
CA LYS A 308 32.38 -27.39 44.89
C LYS A 308 33.59 -26.46 44.92
N LYS A 309 34.09 -26.13 43.74
CA LYS A 309 35.13 -25.13 43.55
C LYS A 309 34.48 -23.82 43.11
N VAL A 310 34.84 -22.76 43.80
CA VAL A 310 34.52 -21.39 43.42
C VAL A 310 35.70 -20.88 42.62
N SER A 311 35.50 -20.55 41.38
CA SER A 311 36.58 -20.22 40.46
C SER A 311 36.26 -19.03 39.57
N TYR A 312 37.29 -18.31 39.17
CA TYR A 312 37.20 -17.23 38.19
C TYR A 312 38.29 -17.40 37.14
N SER A 313 37.91 -17.56 35.88
CA SER A 313 38.84 -17.88 34.79
C SER A 313 39.03 -16.77 33.76
N ARG A 314 38.22 -15.72 33.82
CA ARG A 314 38.27 -14.64 32.82
C ARG A 314 39.43 -13.69 33.10
N GLY A 315 40.41 -13.64 32.18
CA GLY A 315 41.51 -12.69 32.24
C GLY A 315 42.52 -12.96 33.38
N VAL A 316 42.52 -14.16 33.95
CA VAL A 316 43.53 -14.57 34.95
C VAL A 316 44.81 -14.96 34.24
N GLY A 317 45.91 -14.32 34.58
CA GLY A 317 47.23 -14.57 34.02
C GLY A 317 48.31 -13.76 34.76
N SER A 318 49.60 -13.98 34.45
CA SER A 318 50.71 -13.31 35.10
C SER A 318 50.65 -11.77 35.09
N ASP A 319 49.97 -11.21 34.07
CA ASP A 319 49.87 -9.77 33.87
C ASP A 319 48.47 -9.22 34.26
N ALA A 320 47.56 -10.08 34.72
CA ALA A 320 46.19 -9.71 35.07
C ALA A 320 46.16 -8.71 36.25
N ASN A 321 45.39 -7.64 36.10
CA ASN A 321 45.16 -6.68 37.18
C ASN A 321 43.84 -7.01 37.89
N ILE A 322 43.85 -8.11 38.66
CA ILE A 322 42.75 -8.60 39.47
C ILE A 322 43.22 -8.73 40.90
N VAL A 323 42.54 -8.11 41.83
CA VAL A 323 42.89 -8.06 43.24
C VAL A 323 41.69 -8.51 44.07
N ALA A 324 41.93 -9.32 45.09
CA ALA A 324 40.95 -9.59 46.13
C ALA A 324 40.85 -8.33 47.02
N THR A 325 39.74 -7.60 46.87
CA THR A 325 39.54 -6.34 47.61
C THR A 325 39.00 -6.57 49.01
N GLU A 326 38.27 -7.64 49.20
CA GLU A 326 37.67 -8.02 50.47
C GLU A 326 37.62 -9.55 50.56
N VAL A 327 37.97 -10.10 51.71
CA VAL A 327 37.87 -11.53 52.03
C VAL A 327 37.13 -11.65 53.36
N TYR A 328 35.98 -12.32 53.35
CA TYR A 328 35.05 -12.36 54.47
C TYR A 328 35.13 -13.63 55.32
N VAL A 329 35.87 -14.63 54.87
CA VAL A 329 35.96 -15.95 55.48
C VAL A 329 37.40 -16.39 55.67
N SER A 330 37.63 -17.33 56.56
CA SER A 330 38.94 -17.91 56.84
C SER A 330 39.04 -19.37 56.40
N SER A 331 40.26 -19.87 56.15
CA SER A 331 40.49 -21.28 55.86
C SER A 331 39.94 -22.17 56.99
N ASN A 332 39.34 -23.29 56.65
CA ASN A 332 38.66 -24.24 57.54
C ASN A 332 37.42 -23.71 58.24
N GLU A 333 36.93 -22.55 57.91
CA GLU A 333 35.66 -22.03 58.38
C GLU A 333 34.47 -22.77 57.73
N PHE A 334 33.39 -22.87 58.48
CA PHE A 334 32.12 -23.43 57.98
C PHE A 334 31.28 -22.31 57.39
N VAL A 335 30.83 -22.48 56.17
CA VAL A 335 30.02 -21.48 55.44
C VAL A 335 28.64 -22.03 55.10
N GLU A 336 27.64 -21.17 55.12
CA GLU A 336 26.30 -21.50 54.64
C GLU A 336 26.15 -21.20 53.12
N GLU A 337 25.19 -21.88 52.47
CA GLU A 337 24.95 -21.62 51.05
C GLU A 337 24.54 -20.15 50.84
N GLY A 338 25.16 -19.46 49.89
CA GLY A 338 24.95 -18.05 49.59
C GLY A 338 25.82 -17.07 50.41
N GLU A 339 26.56 -17.56 51.41
CA GLU A 339 27.46 -16.72 52.23
C GLU A 339 28.60 -16.18 51.37
N ILE A 340 28.92 -14.88 51.52
CA ILE A 340 29.94 -14.21 50.74
C ILE A 340 31.31 -14.65 51.18
N ILE A 341 32.15 -15.11 50.24
CA ILE A 341 33.52 -15.58 50.48
C ILE A 341 34.50 -14.45 50.26
N ALA A 342 34.46 -13.84 49.10
CA ALA A 342 35.40 -12.80 48.68
C ALA A 342 34.81 -11.88 47.61
N ARG A 343 35.41 -10.70 47.49
CA ARG A 343 35.18 -9.77 46.40
C ARG A 343 36.49 -9.55 45.64
N ILE A 344 36.43 -9.64 44.32
CA ILE A 344 37.56 -9.26 43.48
C ILE A 344 37.21 -8.04 42.64
N ALA A 345 38.17 -7.18 42.40
CA ALA A 345 38.05 -6.03 41.53
C ALA A 345 39.39 -5.79 40.80
N GLY A 346 39.37 -4.82 39.89
CA GLY A 346 40.54 -4.43 39.11
C GLY A 346 40.15 -4.03 37.70
N LYS A 347 41.14 -3.55 36.95
CA LYS A 347 40.87 -3.07 35.58
C LYS A 347 40.28 -4.16 34.67
N ASP A 348 40.85 -5.36 34.74
CA ASP A 348 40.44 -6.46 33.87
C ASP A 348 39.06 -7.01 34.26
N VAL A 349 38.72 -6.98 35.55
CA VAL A 349 37.37 -7.31 36.05
C VAL A 349 36.37 -6.29 35.54
N ALA A 350 36.69 -4.99 35.66
CA ALA A 350 35.81 -3.90 35.18
C ALA A 350 35.61 -3.96 33.67
N GLU A 351 36.66 -4.27 32.90
CA GLU A 351 36.57 -4.44 31.46
C GLU A 351 35.68 -5.64 31.07
N ASN A 352 35.80 -6.76 31.75
CA ASN A 352 34.97 -7.94 31.55
C ASN A 352 33.47 -7.64 31.82
N ILE A 353 33.17 -6.99 32.97
CA ILE A 353 31.81 -6.58 33.31
C ILE A 353 31.25 -5.61 32.24
N LYS A 354 32.07 -4.62 31.83
CA LYS A 354 31.68 -3.66 30.80
C LYS A 354 31.37 -4.36 29.49
N ASN A 355 32.21 -5.30 29.05
CA ASN A 355 31.99 -6.04 27.82
C ASN A 355 30.69 -6.86 27.87
N ASP A 356 30.36 -7.48 29.00
CA ASP A 356 29.11 -8.20 29.19
C ASP A 356 27.89 -7.23 29.14
N VAL A 357 27.99 -6.06 29.79
CA VAL A 357 26.98 -5.00 29.77
C VAL A 357 26.75 -4.48 28.33
N ASP A 358 27.84 -4.16 27.62
CA ASP A 358 27.76 -3.66 26.24
C ASP A 358 27.18 -4.71 25.28
N ALA A 359 27.53 -5.99 25.49
CA ALA A 359 26.93 -7.08 24.70
C ALA A 359 25.42 -7.21 24.93
N ILE A 360 24.95 -7.07 26.18
CA ILE A 360 23.50 -7.09 26.47
C ILE A 360 22.82 -5.86 25.86
N LYS A 361 23.41 -4.66 25.98
CA LYS A 361 22.86 -3.44 25.34
C LYS A 361 22.72 -3.61 23.84
N LYS A 362 23.72 -4.16 23.18
CA LYS A 362 23.68 -4.44 21.75
C LYS A 362 22.54 -5.40 21.37
N LEU A 363 22.33 -6.45 22.18
CA LEU A 363 21.20 -7.35 21.95
C LEU A 363 19.83 -6.63 22.06
N TYR A 364 19.66 -5.71 23.03
CA TYR A 364 18.45 -4.90 23.13
C TYR A 364 18.27 -3.95 21.94
N GLU A 365 19.36 -3.35 21.44
CA GLU A 365 19.32 -2.52 20.23
C GLU A 365 18.90 -3.34 19.00
N ASP A 366 19.46 -4.54 18.83
CA ASP A 366 19.09 -5.46 17.75
C ASP A 366 17.62 -5.86 17.83
N ILE A 367 17.12 -6.23 19.02
CA ILE A 367 15.71 -6.55 19.26
C ILE A 367 14.82 -5.35 18.91
N SER A 368 15.22 -4.14 19.33
CA SER A 368 14.47 -2.92 18.99
C SER A 368 14.39 -2.68 17.49
N LYS A 369 15.46 -2.95 16.76
CA LYS A 369 15.52 -2.84 15.30
C LYS A 369 14.58 -3.85 14.63
N ILE A 370 14.64 -5.12 15.06
CA ILE A 370 13.76 -6.16 14.53
C ILE A 370 12.28 -5.82 14.79
N ASN A 371 11.95 -5.30 15.99
CA ASN A 371 10.58 -4.88 16.29
C ASN A 371 10.09 -3.76 15.36
N LYS A 372 10.95 -2.80 15.01
CA LYS A 372 10.62 -1.77 14.02
C LYS A 372 10.37 -2.36 12.63
N GLU A 373 11.18 -3.33 12.23
CA GLU A 373 10.98 -4.02 10.94
C GLU A 373 9.65 -4.78 10.91
N ILE A 374 9.26 -5.42 12.02
CA ILE A 374 7.94 -6.07 12.16
C ILE A 374 6.82 -5.02 12.07
N GLU A 375 6.97 -3.87 12.73
CA GLU A 375 5.99 -2.78 12.67
C GLU A 375 5.78 -2.27 11.22
N GLU A 376 6.86 -2.14 10.45
CA GLU A 376 6.77 -1.75 9.04
C GLU A 376 6.03 -2.80 8.19
N ILE A 377 6.21 -4.10 8.49
CA ILE A 377 5.45 -5.16 7.81
C ILE A 377 3.96 -5.07 8.17
N TYR A 378 3.62 -4.83 9.44
CA TYR A 378 2.21 -4.63 9.83
C TYR A 378 1.57 -3.43 9.12
N LYS A 379 2.30 -2.32 8.97
CA LYS A 379 1.83 -1.16 8.19
C LYS A 379 1.56 -1.53 6.72
N LYS A 380 2.39 -2.41 6.13
CA LYS A 380 2.13 -2.92 4.78
C LYS A 380 0.88 -3.79 4.72
N ILE A 381 0.66 -4.66 5.72
CA ILE A 381 -0.55 -5.49 5.82
C ILE A 381 -1.81 -4.61 5.93
N ASP A 382 -1.77 -3.54 6.74
CA ASP A 382 -2.88 -2.58 6.83
C ASP A 382 -3.16 -1.89 5.49
N LYS A 383 -2.11 -1.51 4.74
CA LYS A 383 -2.26 -0.98 3.39
C LYS A 383 -2.87 -2.00 2.43
N VAL A 384 -2.52 -3.28 2.54
CA VAL A 384 -3.16 -4.37 1.78
C VAL A 384 -4.65 -4.44 2.10
N SER A 385 -5.03 -4.37 3.37
CA SER A 385 -6.44 -4.35 3.79
C SER A 385 -7.20 -3.18 3.15
N ASN A 386 -6.61 -1.98 3.17
CA ASN A 386 -7.18 -0.80 2.51
C ASN A 386 -7.24 -0.95 0.98
N LEU A 387 -6.25 -1.60 0.38
CA LEU A 387 -6.23 -1.88 -1.06
C LEU A 387 -7.37 -2.80 -1.45
N THR A 388 -7.66 -3.84 -0.67
CA THR A 388 -8.75 -4.78 -0.96
C THR A 388 -10.13 -4.12 -0.95
N THR A 389 -10.33 -3.06 -0.18
CA THR A 389 -11.59 -2.30 -0.21
C THR A 389 -11.82 -1.63 -1.56
N LYS A 390 -10.75 -1.34 -2.32
CA LYS A 390 -10.79 -0.73 -3.65
C LYS A 390 -11.00 -1.75 -4.78
N PHE A 391 -11.08 -3.03 -4.48
CA PHE A 391 -11.34 -4.08 -5.48
C PHE A 391 -12.74 -3.99 -6.07
N MET A 392 -13.68 -3.37 -5.38
CA MET A 392 -14.93 -2.92 -5.95
C MET A 392 -14.70 -1.53 -6.57
N VAL A 393 -14.45 -1.50 -7.87
CA VAL A 393 -14.26 -0.26 -8.62
C VAL A 393 -15.62 0.40 -8.84
N THR A 394 -15.75 1.64 -8.39
CA THR A 394 -17.00 2.40 -8.48
C THR A 394 -16.83 3.65 -9.34
N SER A 395 -17.94 4.19 -9.82
CA SER A 395 -17.92 5.42 -10.60
C SER A 395 -17.57 6.63 -9.73
N PRO A 396 -16.58 7.46 -10.12
CA PRO A 396 -16.20 8.67 -9.39
C PRO A 396 -17.19 9.83 -9.58
N SER A 397 -17.98 9.82 -10.66
CA SER A 397 -18.94 10.86 -11.05
C SER A 397 -20.13 10.26 -11.78
N ASP A 398 -21.17 11.06 -12.01
CA ASP A 398 -22.21 10.73 -12.96
C ASP A 398 -21.62 10.75 -14.37
N GLY A 399 -22.12 9.88 -15.26
CA GLY A 399 -21.59 9.83 -16.61
C GLY A 399 -22.00 8.60 -17.39
N MET A 400 -21.44 8.46 -18.57
CA MET A 400 -21.68 7.34 -19.47
C MET A 400 -20.41 6.52 -19.67
N VAL A 401 -20.51 5.19 -19.51
CA VAL A 401 -19.43 4.26 -19.84
C VAL A 401 -19.18 4.29 -21.34
N SER A 402 -17.98 4.67 -21.75
CA SER A 402 -17.59 4.73 -23.16
C SER A 402 -17.09 3.38 -23.65
N TYR A 403 -16.08 2.86 -22.97
CA TYR A 403 -15.39 1.64 -23.37
C TYR A 403 -14.95 0.82 -22.17
N LEU A 404 -14.98 -0.51 -22.33
CA LEU A 404 -14.44 -1.48 -21.37
C LEU A 404 -13.18 -2.10 -21.97
N MET A 405 -12.06 -2.03 -21.25
CA MET A 405 -10.76 -2.52 -21.74
C MET A 405 -10.60 -4.03 -21.62
N TYR A 406 -11.32 -4.66 -20.70
CA TYR A 406 -11.18 -6.07 -20.34
C TYR A 406 -12.50 -6.78 -20.29
N ASN A 407 -12.45 -8.11 -20.36
CA ASN A 407 -13.58 -9.02 -20.17
C ASN A 407 -13.46 -9.75 -18.83
N VAL A 408 -14.54 -10.36 -18.38
CA VAL A 408 -14.52 -11.23 -17.20
C VAL A 408 -13.55 -12.38 -17.42
N GLY A 409 -12.65 -12.58 -16.45
CA GLY A 409 -11.58 -13.57 -16.49
C GLY A 409 -10.23 -13.06 -17.00
N ASP A 410 -10.17 -11.86 -17.57
CA ASP A 410 -8.90 -11.25 -17.99
C ASP A 410 -8.04 -10.90 -16.78
N VAL A 411 -6.71 -10.91 -16.97
CA VAL A 411 -5.72 -10.66 -15.94
C VAL A 411 -4.87 -9.44 -16.30
N ILE A 412 -4.69 -8.55 -15.34
CA ILE A 412 -3.79 -7.39 -15.42
C ILE A 412 -2.61 -7.69 -14.52
N THR A 413 -1.45 -7.95 -15.08
CA THR A 413 -0.26 -8.37 -14.34
C THR A 413 0.69 -7.24 -14.03
N GLY A 414 1.39 -7.34 -12.89
CA GLY A 414 2.50 -6.46 -12.56
C GLY A 414 2.13 -5.01 -12.29
N VAL A 415 0.94 -4.74 -11.74
CA VAL A 415 0.55 -3.38 -11.36
C VAL A 415 1.39 -2.92 -10.18
N THR A 416 2.08 -1.80 -10.36
CA THR A 416 2.96 -1.16 -9.37
C THR A 416 2.52 0.28 -9.11
N ASP A 417 3.09 0.94 -8.12
CA ASP A 417 2.88 2.38 -7.90
C ASP A 417 3.36 3.25 -9.07
N GLY A 418 4.36 2.77 -9.82
CA GLY A 418 4.89 3.41 -11.01
C GLY A 418 4.13 3.11 -12.30
N SER A 419 3.13 2.21 -12.28
CA SER A 419 2.36 1.89 -13.48
C SER A 419 1.72 3.14 -14.08
N ASP A 420 1.85 3.31 -15.40
CA ASP A 420 1.23 4.42 -16.10
C ASP A 420 -0.30 4.22 -16.19
N ARG A 421 -1.01 5.32 -16.46
CA ARG A 421 -2.47 5.32 -16.50
C ARG A 421 -3.04 4.35 -17.54
N TRP A 422 -2.37 4.21 -18.67
CA TRP A 422 -2.83 3.42 -19.79
C TRP A 422 -2.70 1.92 -19.55
N SER A 423 -1.63 1.51 -18.85
CA SER A 423 -1.37 0.10 -18.56
C SER A 423 -2.34 -0.53 -17.56
N ILE A 424 -3.00 0.31 -16.75
CA ILE A 424 -3.93 -0.14 -15.70
C ILE A 424 -5.38 0.28 -15.96
N GLN A 425 -5.65 0.88 -17.12
CA GLN A 425 -6.97 1.40 -17.48
C GLN A 425 -7.99 0.27 -17.59
N LEU A 426 -9.13 0.42 -16.92
CA LEU A 426 -10.23 -0.53 -16.91
C LEU A 426 -11.41 -0.05 -17.77
N ILE A 427 -11.79 1.20 -17.56
CA ILE A 427 -13.00 1.81 -18.14
C ILE A 427 -12.68 3.24 -18.55
N ASP A 428 -13.19 3.63 -19.72
CA ASP A 428 -13.33 5.02 -20.12
C ASP A 428 -14.75 5.51 -19.86
N MET A 429 -14.84 6.73 -19.33
CA MET A 429 -16.11 7.39 -19.08
C MET A 429 -16.18 8.78 -19.70
N TYR A 430 -17.36 9.17 -20.12
CA TYR A 430 -17.71 10.55 -20.36
C TYR A 430 -18.48 11.10 -19.16
N ASN A 431 -18.07 12.25 -18.69
CA ASN A 431 -18.87 13.05 -17.77
C ASN A 431 -20.00 13.70 -18.60
N THR A 432 -21.22 13.56 -18.15
CA THR A 432 -22.41 14.10 -18.82
C THR A 432 -22.99 15.31 -18.12
N ASP A 433 -22.38 15.81 -17.02
CA ASP A 433 -22.81 17.02 -16.32
C ASP A 433 -22.57 18.27 -17.16
N GLU A 434 -21.48 18.27 -17.91
CA GLU A 434 -21.15 19.28 -18.90
C GLU A 434 -20.83 18.59 -20.22
N MET A 435 -21.46 19.06 -21.29
CA MET A 435 -21.24 18.55 -22.63
C MET A 435 -20.74 19.67 -23.54
N PHE A 436 -20.07 19.29 -24.61
CA PHE A 436 -19.48 20.25 -25.53
C PHE A 436 -19.91 19.91 -26.96
N VAL A 437 -20.29 20.94 -27.70
CA VAL A 437 -20.38 20.84 -29.16
C VAL A 437 -19.09 21.39 -29.74
N ASN A 438 -18.36 20.53 -30.45
CA ASN A 438 -17.22 20.95 -31.24
C ASN A 438 -17.64 21.07 -32.70
N THR A 439 -17.46 22.23 -33.25
CA THR A 439 -17.85 22.51 -34.65
C THR A 439 -16.79 23.38 -35.32
N THR A 440 -16.79 23.33 -36.64
CA THR A 440 -15.92 24.18 -37.47
C THR A 440 -16.73 25.21 -38.20
N VAL A 441 -16.25 26.44 -38.23
CA VAL A 441 -16.87 27.56 -38.91
C VAL A 441 -15.92 28.16 -39.93
N SER A 442 -16.50 28.81 -40.94
CA SER A 442 -15.72 29.53 -41.97
C SER A 442 -15.12 30.84 -41.42
N ASP A 443 -14.21 31.39 -42.17
CA ASP A 443 -13.62 32.71 -41.94
C ASP A 443 -14.65 33.86 -42.00
N LEU A 444 -15.75 33.67 -42.70
CA LEU A 444 -16.84 34.64 -42.79
C LEU A 444 -17.74 34.60 -41.56
N ASP A 445 -18.06 33.40 -41.07
CA ASP A 445 -18.98 33.19 -39.95
C ASP A 445 -18.32 33.51 -38.61
N VAL A 446 -17.00 33.28 -38.48
CA VAL A 446 -16.25 33.52 -37.24
C VAL A 446 -16.29 34.97 -36.80
N LEU A 447 -16.47 35.91 -37.73
CA LEU A 447 -16.56 37.34 -37.41
C LEU A 447 -17.80 37.68 -36.54
N TYR A 448 -18.83 36.81 -36.61
CA TYR A 448 -20.05 36.98 -35.84
C TYR A 448 -20.10 36.17 -34.55
N ILE A 449 -19.05 35.37 -34.28
CA ILE A 449 -18.94 34.55 -33.07
C ILE A 449 -18.02 35.20 -32.07
N ARG A 450 -18.50 35.38 -30.86
CA ARG A 450 -17.70 35.96 -29.76
C ARG A 450 -17.58 34.94 -28.63
N GLN A 451 -16.50 35.02 -27.91
CA GLN A 451 -16.36 34.29 -26.67
C GLN A 451 -17.46 34.71 -25.69
N ASP A 452 -17.98 33.79 -24.90
CA ASP A 452 -19.10 33.95 -23.98
C ASP A 452 -20.44 34.29 -24.64
N ALA A 453 -20.56 34.23 -25.98
CA ALA A 453 -21.84 34.39 -26.68
C ALA A 453 -22.81 33.27 -26.27
N MET A 454 -24.07 33.66 -26.07
CA MET A 454 -25.16 32.70 -25.83
C MET A 454 -25.49 31.93 -27.10
N VAL A 455 -25.75 30.64 -26.95
CA VAL A 455 -26.06 29.72 -28.03
C VAL A 455 -27.31 28.97 -27.70
N THR A 456 -28.26 28.99 -28.62
CA THR A 456 -29.41 28.08 -28.57
C THR A 456 -29.03 26.80 -29.30
N VAL A 457 -29.01 25.68 -28.58
CA VAL A 457 -28.65 24.37 -29.12
C VAL A 457 -29.88 23.50 -29.23
N THR A 458 -30.17 23.00 -30.44
CA THR A 458 -31.20 21.99 -30.69
C THR A 458 -30.53 20.69 -31.07
N VAL A 459 -31.12 19.58 -30.65
CA VAL A 459 -30.59 18.23 -30.87
C VAL A 459 -31.55 17.46 -31.79
N ASP A 460 -31.02 16.89 -32.87
CA ASP A 460 -31.88 16.20 -33.86
C ASP A 460 -32.69 15.03 -33.24
N ALA A 461 -32.11 14.38 -32.24
CA ALA A 461 -32.74 13.24 -31.55
C ALA A 461 -33.83 13.65 -30.52
N LEU A 462 -33.92 14.96 -30.18
CA LEU A 462 -34.86 15.52 -29.21
C LEU A 462 -35.63 16.70 -29.85
N PRO A 463 -36.50 16.45 -30.80
CA PRO A 463 -37.18 17.51 -31.56
C PRO A 463 -38.09 18.34 -30.66
N GLY A 464 -37.89 19.66 -30.72
CA GLY A 464 -38.68 20.64 -29.96
C GLY A 464 -38.10 20.99 -28.59
N GLU A 465 -36.97 20.40 -28.19
CA GLU A 465 -36.23 20.81 -27.01
C GLU A 465 -35.08 21.76 -27.40
N GLU A 466 -34.95 22.84 -26.65
CA GLU A 466 -33.87 23.81 -26.78
C GLU A 466 -33.01 23.78 -25.51
N PHE A 467 -31.72 23.82 -25.73
CA PHE A 467 -30.72 23.83 -24.68
C PHE A 467 -29.89 25.12 -24.75
N GLU A 468 -29.63 25.71 -23.62
CA GLU A 468 -28.76 26.86 -23.53
C GLU A 468 -27.30 26.41 -23.59
N GLY A 469 -26.53 27.09 -24.43
CA GLY A 469 -25.08 26.88 -24.53
C GLY A 469 -24.32 28.18 -24.46
N THR A 470 -23.00 28.10 -24.29
CA THR A 470 -22.11 29.25 -24.28
C THR A 470 -20.85 28.93 -25.07
N VAL A 471 -20.40 29.87 -25.91
CA VAL A 471 -19.12 29.75 -26.63
C VAL A 471 -17.97 29.85 -25.65
N MET A 472 -17.19 28.78 -25.50
CA MET A 472 -16.03 28.74 -24.59
C MET A 472 -14.78 29.32 -25.20
N GLY A 473 -14.56 29.05 -26.49
CA GLY A 473 -13.37 29.51 -27.18
C GLY A 473 -13.39 29.15 -28.65
N MET A 474 -12.44 29.72 -29.36
CA MET A 474 -12.24 29.50 -30.77
C MET A 474 -10.76 29.31 -31.03
N ASP A 475 -10.41 28.20 -31.72
CA ASP A 475 -9.04 27.89 -32.12
C ASP A 475 -8.94 27.86 -33.65
N GLN A 476 -7.92 28.53 -34.18
CA GLN A 476 -7.65 28.53 -35.61
C GLN A 476 -6.74 27.36 -35.99
N TYR A 477 -7.09 26.64 -37.03
CA TYR A 477 -6.18 25.66 -37.63
C TYR A 477 -6.33 25.63 -39.14
N THR A 478 -5.34 25.08 -39.81
CA THR A 478 -5.37 24.89 -41.26
C THR A 478 -5.75 23.45 -41.55
N ASP A 479 -6.81 23.23 -42.33
CA ASP A 479 -7.26 21.92 -42.74
C ASP A 479 -6.27 21.24 -43.74
N ARG A 480 -6.59 20.01 -44.14
CA ARG A 480 -5.73 19.23 -45.06
C ARG A 480 -5.65 19.83 -46.46
N ASP A 481 -6.61 20.66 -46.80
CA ASP A 481 -6.73 21.32 -48.11
C ASP A 481 -6.08 22.73 -48.13
N GLY A 482 -5.46 23.12 -46.99
CA GLY A 482 -4.77 24.39 -46.82
C GLY A 482 -5.72 25.58 -46.54
N LYS A 483 -6.99 25.34 -46.22
CA LYS A 483 -7.93 26.38 -45.81
C LYS A 483 -7.85 26.63 -44.30
N THR A 484 -7.93 27.89 -43.93
CA THR A 484 -8.10 28.27 -42.55
C THR A 484 -9.54 27.99 -42.11
N VAL A 485 -9.69 27.25 -41.06
CA VAL A 485 -10.95 26.97 -40.37
C VAL A 485 -10.83 27.26 -38.89
N TYR A 486 -11.93 27.63 -38.29
CA TYR A 486 -11.99 27.94 -36.86
C TYR A 486 -12.79 26.86 -36.18
N ASN A 487 -12.16 26.23 -35.19
CA ASN A 487 -12.85 25.27 -34.32
C ASN A 487 -13.52 26.06 -33.19
N VAL A 488 -14.83 25.96 -33.09
CA VAL A 488 -15.62 26.60 -32.03
C VAL A 488 -16.09 25.54 -31.05
N GLN A 489 -15.83 25.77 -29.79
CA GLN A 489 -16.31 24.92 -28.70
C GLN A 489 -17.43 25.61 -27.95
N ILE A 490 -18.58 24.94 -27.88
CA ILE A 490 -19.79 25.42 -27.18
C ILE A 490 -20.04 24.48 -26.00
N ARG A 491 -20.12 25.03 -24.80
CA ARG A 491 -20.51 24.32 -23.60
C ARG A 491 -22.02 24.30 -23.50
N VAL A 492 -22.57 23.11 -23.19
CA VAL A 492 -23.99 22.87 -22.96
C VAL A 492 -24.14 22.19 -21.61
N GLU A 493 -25.05 22.64 -20.77
CA GLU A 493 -25.34 21.95 -19.52
C GLU A 493 -25.94 20.57 -19.80
N GLY A 494 -25.40 19.56 -19.12
CA GLY A 494 -25.92 18.20 -19.26
C GLY A 494 -27.30 18.05 -18.68
N ARG A 495 -28.19 17.40 -19.43
CA ARG A 495 -29.54 17.04 -18.99
C ARG A 495 -29.86 15.60 -19.32
N GLU A 496 -30.84 15.05 -18.62
CA GLU A 496 -31.35 13.72 -18.92
C GLU A 496 -31.84 13.66 -20.37
N GLY A 497 -31.38 12.64 -21.12
CA GLY A 497 -31.69 12.47 -22.54
C GLY A 497 -30.55 12.85 -23.49
N LEU A 498 -29.68 13.78 -23.12
CA LEU A 498 -28.50 14.12 -23.91
C LEU A 498 -27.45 13.00 -23.86
N ARG A 499 -26.90 12.65 -25.02
CA ARG A 499 -25.82 11.64 -25.12
C ARG A 499 -24.74 12.10 -26.06
N PRO A 500 -23.46 11.78 -25.75
CA PRO A 500 -22.36 11.98 -26.69
C PRO A 500 -22.64 11.34 -28.05
N GLY A 501 -22.25 12.01 -29.12
CA GLY A 501 -22.46 11.57 -30.49
C GLY A 501 -23.76 12.07 -31.14
N MET A 502 -24.65 12.74 -30.42
CA MET A 502 -25.85 13.34 -30.99
C MET A 502 -25.51 14.53 -31.88
N ASN A 503 -26.18 14.64 -33.04
CA ASN A 503 -26.05 15.81 -33.90
C ASN A 503 -26.84 16.97 -33.34
N THR A 504 -26.24 18.17 -33.47
CA THR A 504 -26.81 19.41 -32.96
C THR A 504 -26.81 20.49 -34.01
N ASN A 505 -27.82 21.38 -33.92
CA ASN A 505 -27.82 22.66 -34.61
C ASN A 505 -27.74 23.76 -33.54
N CYS A 506 -26.76 24.62 -33.69
CA CYS A 506 -26.44 25.67 -32.73
C CYS A 506 -26.67 27.03 -33.39
N PHE A 507 -27.52 27.84 -32.82
CA PHE A 507 -27.68 29.24 -33.20
C PHE A 507 -26.89 30.11 -32.23
N VAL A 508 -25.77 30.66 -32.69
CA VAL A 508 -24.93 31.56 -31.92
C VAL A 508 -25.45 32.98 -32.05
N ASN A 509 -25.92 33.57 -30.94
CA ASN A 509 -26.39 34.94 -30.90
C ASN A 509 -25.17 35.91 -30.94
N SER A 510 -25.07 36.71 -32.00
CA SER A 510 -24.03 37.73 -32.18
C SER A 510 -24.46 39.12 -31.77
N GLY A 511 -25.75 39.34 -31.56
CA GLY A 511 -26.35 40.59 -31.11
C GLY A 511 -27.89 40.54 -31.24
N GLU A 512 -28.54 41.26 -30.36
CA GLU A 512 -29.99 41.41 -30.34
C GLU A 512 -30.38 42.89 -30.11
N SER A 513 -31.47 43.31 -30.73
CA SER A 513 -32.06 44.62 -30.51
C SER A 513 -33.56 44.47 -30.39
N THR A 514 -34.16 45.07 -29.38
CA THR A 514 -35.60 44.96 -29.10
C THR A 514 -36.33 46.26 -29.37
N GLY A 515 -37.55 46.18 -29.98
CA GLY A 515 -38.39 47.33 -30.25
C GLY A 515 -37.79 48.34 -31.25
N THR A 516 -36.85 47.91 -32.08
CA THR A 516 -36.16 48.72 -33.09
C THR A 516 -36.95 48.77 -34.40
N LEU A 517 -36.63 49.72 -35.30
CA LEU A 517 -37.25 49.80 -36.62
C LEU A 517 -36.64 48.72 -37.52
N LEU A 518 -37.53 47.94 -38.15
CA LEU A 518 -37.16 46.84 -39.03
C LEU A 518 -37.65 47.06 -40.44
N ILE A 519 -36.81 46.77 -41.41
CA ILE A 519 -37.17 46.74 -42.82
C ILE A 519 -36.71 45.40 -43.43
N PRO A 520 -37.40 44.87 -44.47
CA PRO A 520 -36.92 43.69 -45.17
C PRO A 520 -35.53 43.90 -45.76
N ILE A 521 -34.69 42.86 -45.70
CA ILE A 521 -33.32 42.91 -46.20
C ILE A 521 -33.28 43.21 -47.73
N GLU A 522 -34.25 42.76 -48.46
CA GLU A 522 -34.38 43.04 -49.90
C GLU A 522 -34.64 44.50 -50.26
N ALA A 523 -35.03 45.34 -49.26
CA ALA A 523 -35.25 46.76 -49.50
C ALA A 523 -33.97 47.61 -49.43
N VAL A 524 -32.89 47.03 -48.83
CA VAL A 524 -31.63 47.75 -48.59
C VAL A 524 -30.66 47.52 -49.75
N PHE A 525 -30.03 48.61 -50.18
CA PHE A 525 -28.95 48.53 -51.17
C PHE A 525 -27.82 49.48 -50.78
N GLU A 526 -26.65 49.19 -51.28
CA GLU A 526 -25.48 50.06 -51.06
C GLU A 526 -25.14 50.85 -52.33
N GLU A 527 -24.98 52.13 -52.18
CA GLU A 527 -24.52 53.03 -53.25
C GLU A 527 -23.54 54.04 -52.72
N ASN A 528 -22.35 54.11 -53.34
CA ASN A 528 -21.22 54.96 -52.95
C ASN A 528 -20.72 54.72 -51.49
N GLY A 529 -20.76 53.47 -51.01
CA GLY A 529 -20.36 53.10 -49.66
C GLY A 529 -21.36 53.49 -48.55
N LYS A 530 -22.62 53.86 -48.93
CA LYS A 530 -23.70 54.22 -48.06
C LYS A 530 -24.91 53.28 -48.25
N GLN A 531 -25.50 52.88 -47.14
CA GLN A 531 -26.72 52.09 -47.15
C GLN A 531 -27.93 52.99 -47.43
N LYS A 532 -28.79 52.57 -48.35
CA LYS A 532 -29.92 53.34 -48.83
C LYS A 532 -31.14 52.42 -49.00
N VAL A 533 -32.32 53.04 -48.96
CA VAL A 533 -33.60 52.40 -49.27
C VAL A 533 -34.39 53.30 -50.19
N GLU A 534 -35.30 52.71 -50.96
CA GLU A 534 -36.32 53.43 -51.70
C GLU A 534 -37.58 53.53 -50.88
N VAL A 535 -38.07 54.74 -50.58
CA VAL A 535 -39.27 55.02 -49.81
C VAL A 535 -40.35 55.58 -50.73
N MET A 536 -41.58 55.05 -50.63
CA MET A 536 -42.71 55.58 -51.36
C MET A 536 -43.44 56.65 -50.51
N ASN A 537 -43.56 57.85 -51.04
CA ASN A 537 -44.27 58.95 -50.38
C ASN A 537 -45.81 58.79 -50.59
N GLU A 538 -46.59 59.61 -49.91
CA GLU A 538 -48.06 59.61 -50.02
C GLU A 538 -48.59 59.93 -51.44
N ALA A 539 -47.79 60.55 -52.28
CA ALA A 539 -48.11 60.83 -53.65
C ALA A 539 -47.81 59.66 -54.59
N GLY A 540 -47.24 58.54 -54.11
CA GLY A 540 -46.90 57.38 -54.91
C GLY A 540 -45.57 57.51 -55.68
N GLU A 541 -44.72 58.54 -55.33
CA GLU A 541 -43.40 58.75 -55.88
C GLU A 541 -42.37 58.07 -55.00
N VAL A 542 -41.28 57.52 -55.59
CA VAL A 542 -40.21 56.82 -54.88
C VAL A 542 -39.04 57.76 -54.71
N GLU A 543 -38.55 57.90 -53.47
CA GLU A 543 -37.41 58.69 -53.09
C GLU A 543 -36.34 57.77 -52.47
N VAL A 544 -35.06 58.03 -52.79
CA VAL A 544 -33.95 57.30 -52.18
C VAL A 544 -33.50 57.97 -50.90
N VAL A 545 -33.60 57.25 -49.80
CA VAL A 545 -33.25 57.73 -48.46
C VAL A 545 -32.01 56.98 -47.97
N GLU A 546 -31.05 57.74 -47.45
CA GLU A 546 -29.86 57.20 -46.81
C GLU A 546 -30.26 56.74 -45.38
N ILE A 547 -29.84 55.51 -45.01
CA ILE A 547 -30.10 54.94 -43.69
C ILE A 547 -28.82 54.59 -42.98
N GLU A 548 -28.87 54.52 -41.69
CA GLU A 548 -27.86 53.91 -40.84
C GLU A 548 -28.43 52.58 -40.37
N ALA A 549 -27.90 51.47 -40.94
CA ALA A 549 -28.34 50.15 -40.55
C ALA A 549 -27.56 49.63 -39.34
N GLY A 550 -28.27 48.93 -38.47
CA GLY A 550 -27.72 48.22 -37.31
C GLY A 550 -27.58 46.71 -37.58
N LEU A 551 -28.20 45.90 -36.73
CA LEU A 551 -28.20 44.42 -36.86
C LEU A 551 -28.94 43.98 -38.14
N MET A 552 -28.50 42.85 -38.70
CA MET A 552 -29.06 42.30 -39.90
C MET A 552 -29.17 40.78 -39.78
N ASN A 553 -30.30 40.23 -40.21
CA ASN A 553 -30.47 38.78 -40.33
C ASN A 553 -30.96 38.41 -41.74
N ASP A 554 -31.33 37.17 -41.91
CA ASP A 554 -31.78 36.62 -43.21
C ASP A 554 -33.11 37.26 -43.74
N LYS A 555 -33.83 38.04 -42.92
CA LYS A 555 -35.15 38.57 -43.28
C LYS A 555 -35.21 40.10 -43.12
N TYR A 556 -34.59 40.65 -42.11
CA TYR A 556 -34.74 42.03 -41.71
C TYR A 556 -33.40 42.72 -41.46
N VAL A 557 -33.41 44.03 -41.62
CA VAL A 557 -32.34 44.97 -41.26
C VAL A 557 -32.89 45.94 -40.23
N GLU A 558 -32.15 46.13 -39.13
CA GLU A 558 -32.42 47.17 -38.16
C GLU A 558 -32.05 48.55 -38.73
N VAL A 559 -32.92 49.52 -38.53
CA VAL A 559 -32.67 50.91 -38.94
C VAL A 559 -32.48 51.77 -37.70
N LEU A 560 -31.21 52.26 -37.50
CA LEU A 560 -30.84 53.12 -36.38
C LEU A 560 -31.26 54.58 -36.61
N SER A 561 -31.18 55.03 -37.88
CA SER A 561 -31.62 56.36 -38.30
C SER A 561 -31.94 56.42 -39.78
N GLY A 562 -32.74 57.41 -40.20
CA GLY A 562 -33.09 57.67 -41.60
C GLY A 562 -34.52 57.31 -41.98
N LEU A 563 -35.27 56.54 -41.18
CA LEU A 563 -36.66 56.19 -41.41
C LEU A 563 -37.51 56.39 -40.17
N GLU A 564 -38.82 56.54 -40.39
CA GLU A 564 -39.85 56.58 -39.37
C GLU A 564 -40.80 55.39 -39.46
N GLU A 565 -41.37 55.02 -38.33
CA GLU A 565 -42.35 53.90 -38.27
C GLU A 565 -43.56 54.20 -39.18
N GLY A 566 -43.97 53.18 -39.97
CA GLY A 566 -45.08 53.27 -40.89
C GLY A 566 -44.74 53.72 -42.31
N GLN A 567 -43.50 54.24 -42.55
CA GLN A 567 -43.07 54.56 -43.91
C GLN A 567 -43.04 53.31 -44.79
N GLN A 568 -43.35 53.46 -46.07
CA GLN A 568 -43.41 52.34 -47.01
C GLN A 568 -42.11 52.23 -47.77
N VAL A 569 -41.29 51.16 -47.46
CA VAL A 569 -40.08 50.87 -48.20
C VAL A 569 -40.37 49.94 -49.36
N VAL A 570 -39.72 50.17 -50.48
CA VAL A 570 -39.93 49.41 -51.72
C VAL A 570 -39.09 48.13 -51.63
N THR A 571 -39.77 46.97 -51.82
CA THR A 571 -39.19 45.66 -51.77
C THR A 571 -39.14 44.98 -53.16
N GLY A 572 -39.76 45.58 -54.16
CA GLY A 572 -39.74 45.11 -55.57
C GLY A 572 -40.32 46.08 -56.55
N SER A 573 -39.91 46.01 -57.85
CA SER A 573 -40.41 46.82 -58.93
C SER A 573 -40.70 45.94 -60.15
N THR A 574 -41.76 46.31 -60.97
CA THR A 574 -42.14 45.57 -62.19
C THR A 574 -41.42 46.06 -63.42
N LYS A 575 -40.65 47.14 -63.40
CA LYS A 575 -40.05 47.75 -64.59
C LYS A 575 -38.58 47.77 -64.69
N ASP A 576 -37.87 47.88 -63.55
CA ASP A 576 -36.43 47.90 -63.51
C ASP A 576 -35.93 47.04 -62.32
N LEU A 577 -34.64 46.53 -62.43
CA LEU A 577 -34.00 45.90 -61.29
C LEU A 577 -33.84 46.94 -60.23
N MET A 578 -34.28 46.62 -59.03
CA MET A 578 -34.04 47.43 -57.83
C MET A 578 -32.56 47.76 -57.71
N PRO A 579 -32.19 48.94 -57.20
CA PRO A 579 -30.79 49.22 -56.91
C PRO A 579 -30.09 48.15 -56.09
N SER A 580 -30.81 47.50 -55.15
CA SER A 580 -30.33 46.37 -54.39
C SER A 580 -30.03 45.10 -55.20
N GLN A 581 -30.56 45.02 -56.45
CA GLN A 581 -30.39 43.92 -57.38
C GLN A 581 -29.38 44.23 -58.51
N LYS A 582 -28.84 45.46 -58.55
CA LYS A 582 -27.81 45.84 -59.53
C LYS A 582 -26.44 45.40 -59.03
N VAL A 583 -25.76 44.62 -59.84
CA VAL A 583 -24.35 44.33 -59.63
C VAL A 583 -23.51 45.57 -59.97
N PRO A 584 -22.59 46.01 -59.15
CA PRO A 584 -21.72 47.19 -59.47
C PRO A 584 -20.98 46.95 -60.79
N GLU A 585 -21.02 47.89 -61.71
CA GLU A 585 -20.44 47.82 -63.08
C GLU A 585 -18.87 47.74 -63.09
N ASN A 586 -18.21 47.64 -61.93
CA ASN A 586 -16.77 47.73 -61.79
C ASN A 586 -16.06 46.52 -61.22
N ASP A 587 -16.59 45.33 -61.36
CA ASP A 587 -15.82 44.13 -61.09
C ASP A 587 -15.55 43.36 -62.38
N SER A 588 -14.48 43.78 -63.08
CA SER A 588 -13.86 42.98 -64.13
C SER A 588 -13.10 41.81 -63.47
N LEU A 589 -13.85 40.76 -63.10
CA LEU A 589 -13.31 39.47 -62.71
C LEU A 589 -13.05 38.62 -63.97
N LEU A 590 -12.00 38.98 -64.73
CA LEU A 590 -11.32 38.01 -65.57
C LEU A 590 -9.86 37.94 -65.12
N PRO A 591 -9.41 36.82 -64.54
CA PRO A 591 -8.00 36.61 -64.33
C PRO A 591 -7.32 36.53 -65.72
N GLY A 592 -6.39 37.44 -65.95
CA GLY A 592 -5.51 37.42 -67.15
C GLY A 592 -4.79 36.07 -67.21
N THR A 593 -4.97 35.41 -68.35
CA THR A 593 -4.07 34.38 -68.85
C THR A 593 -2.69 35.00 -69.09
N ASN A 594 -1.72 34.59 -68.27
CA ASN A 594 -0.34 34.33 -68.70
C ASN A 594 0.32 33.36 -67.71
#